data_5047d4ccefa8cf6ce7c06bf023ff6c86
#
_entry.id   5047d4ccefa8cf6ce7c06bf023ff6c86
#
_cell.length_a   1.000
_cell.length_b   1.000
_cell.length_c   1.000
_cell.angle_alpha   90.00
_cell.angle_beta   90.00
_cell.angle_gamma   90.00
#
_symmetry.space_group_name_H-M   'P 1'
#
loop_
_entity.id
_entity.type
_entity.pdbx_description
1 polymer ?
#
loop_
_entity_poly.entity_id
_entity_poly.type
_entity_poly.pdbx_seq_one_letter_code
_entity_poly.pdbx_strand_id
1 'polypeptide(L)'
;VGNYDLIPILDEFVEEHPDFSYHGHKAIIALTGYDGVLGYRTDETFDPNSPAFDSENAPNYNIEEDIERVRTLTSALKQAGYEFASHSWGHISFKSRSLEDIQRDTDKWIRNVGHLLPEPCDILIYPFGADIGDWNPYQAGHQEGKFDYLESVGFRYFCNVDSKRAWMQYGDNYLRQGRRNLDGYRLFESYSERADRLSDIIDVKKVFDTERPTPVDWE
;
A
#
# COMPACT_ATOMS: atom_id res chain seq x y z
N VAL A 1 27.24 3.21 -5.26
CA VAL A 1 25.82 3.59 -5.33
C VAL A 1 25.32 3.02 -6.63
N GLY A 2 24.20 2.33 -6.62
CA GLY A 2 23.59 1.73 -7.80
C GLY A 2 22.09 1.65 -7.64
N ASN A 3 21.39 1.29 -8.72
CA ASN A 3 19.93 1.16 -8.78
C ASN A 3 19.53 -0.22 -8.28
N TYR A 4 19.38 -0.38 -6.95
CA TYR A 4 19.11 -1.67 -6.32
C TYR A 4 17.71 -1.78 -5.72
N ASP A 5 16.90 -0.71 -5.78
CA ASP A 5 15.56 -0.69 -5.22
C ASP A 5 14.53 -0.37 -6.32
N LEU A 6 13.26 -0.60 -6.01
CA LEU A 6 12.14 -0.44 -6.95
C LEU A 6 12.10 0.96 -7.59
N ILE A 7 12.27 2.02 -6.79
CA ILE A 7 12.14 3.40 -7.27
C ILE A 7 13.16 3.72 -8.37
N PRO A 8 14.49 3.60 -8.15
CA PRO A 8 15.45 3.93 -9.20
C PRO A 8 15.37 2.99 -10.41
N ILE A 9 15.02 1.70 -10.21
CA ILE A 9 14.84 0.75 -11.32
C ILE A 9 13.63 1.16 -12.18
N LEU A 10 12.51 1.53 -11.55
CA LEU A 10 11.33 1.98 -12.28
C LEU A 10 11.54 3.32 -12.97
N ASP A 11 12.28 4.24 -12.35
CA ASP A 11 12.61 5.53 -12.95
C ASP A 11 13.41 5.33 -14.24
N GLU A 12 14.48 4.52 -14.19
CA GLU A 12 15.30 4.17 -15.35
C GLU A 12 14.47 3.46 -16.44
N PHE A 13 13.61 2.51 -16.04
CA PHE A 13 12.72 1.81 -16.97
C PHE A 13 11.74 2.75 -17.67
N VAL A 14 11.13 3.70 -16.96
CA VAL A 14 10.21 4.67 -17.57
C VAL A 14 10.93 5.67 -18.45
N GLU A 15 12.17 6.03 -18.15
CA GLU A 15 13.00 6.88 -19.00
C GLU A 15 13.29 6.20 -20.35
N GLU A 16 13.59 4.90 -20.34
CA GLU A 16 13.80 4.08 -21.53
C GLU A 16 12.51 3.72 -22.28
N HIS A 17 11.38 3.60 -21.54
CA HIS A 17 10.08 3.17 -22.03
C HIS A 17 8.98 4.16 -21.63
N PRO A 18 8.96 5.39 -22.18
CA PRO A 18 8.02 6.44 -21.75
C PRO A 18 6.56 6.11 -22.03
N ASP A 19 6.27 5.21 -22.96
CA ASP A 19 4.94 4.71 -23.26
C ASP A 19 4.36 3.78 -22.16
N PHE A 20 5.18 3.30 -21.25
CA PHE A 20 4.73 2.59 -20.06
C PHE A 20 4.00 3.51 -19.06
N SER A 21 4.38 4.77 -19.01
CA SER A 21 3.87 5.73 -18.03
C SER A 21 2.77 6.61 -18.61
N TYR A 22 1.54 6.50 -18.07
CA TYR A 22 0.44 7.37 -18.46
C TYR A 22 0.58 8.73 -17.77
N HIS A 23 0.77 9.80 -18.55
CA HIS A 23 0.96 11.17 -18.05
C HIS A 23 2.08 11.35 -17.01
N GLY A 24 3.10 10.51 -17.00
CA GLY A 24 4.20 10.57 -16.04
C GLY A 24 3.95 9.84 -14.73
N HIS A 25 2.76 9.23 -14.54
CA HIS A 25 2.49 8.40 -13.36
C HIS A 25 3.25 7.08 -13.42
N LYS A 26 3.85 6.67 -12.30
CA LYS A 26 4.71 5.48 -12.24
C LYS A 26 4.15 4.39 -11.36
N ALA A 27 3.95 4.66 -10.08
CA ALA A 27 3.46 3.67 -9.13
C ALA A 27 2.70 4.31 -7.96
N ILE A 28 1.98 3.46 -7.21
CA ILE A 28 1.34 3.82 -5.95
C ILE A 28 2.10 3.13 -4.82
N ILE A 29 2.62 3.92 -3.88
CA ILE A 29 3.35 3.45 -2.70
C ILE A 29 2.36 3.33 -1.54
N ALA A 30 2.10 2.10 -1.09
CA ALA A 30 1.20 1.83 0.03
C ALA A 30 1.96 1.93 1.36
N LEU A 31 1.50 2.77 2.26
CA LEU A 31 2.16 3.08 3.52
C LEU A 31 1.36 2.54 4.71
N THR A 32 2.01 1.74 5.54
CA THR A 32 1.61 1.47 6.93
C THR A 32 2.23 2.51 7.85
N GLY A 33 1.84 2.54 9.14
CA GLY A 33 2.32 3.58 10.04
C GLY A 33 2.99 3.09 11.33
N TYR A 34 2.85 1.81 11.68
CA TYR A 34 3.20 1.30 13.02
C TYR A 34 4.68 1.41 13.42
N ASP A 35 5.60 1.57 12.47
CA ASP A 35 7.03 1.81 12.77
C ASP A 35 7.53 3.11 12.13
N GLY A 36 6.65 3.82 11.46
CA GLY A 36 6.97 4.96 10.62
C GLY A 36 6.95 4.63 9.14
N VAL A 37 7.45 5.50 8.28
CA VAL A 37 7.30 5.39 6.83
C VAL A 37 8.63 5.57 6.09
N LEU A 38 8.76 4.92 4.95
CA LEU A 38 9.90 5.04 4.04
C LEU A 38 11.28 4.79 4.72
N GLY A 39 11.28 3.93 5.74
CA GLY A 39 12.50 3.58 6.48
C GLY A 39 12.85 4.52 7.64
N TYR A 40 12.05 5.56 7.88
CA TYR A 40 12.22 6.51 8.98
C TYR A 40 11.25 6.24 10.13
N ARG A 41 11.69 6.48 11.35
CA ARG A 41 10.91 6.26 12.59
C ARG A 41 10.05 7.49 12.89
N THR A 42 8.89 7.60 12.24
CA THR A 42 8.00 8.77 12.32
C THR A 42 6.72 8.52 13.12
N ASP A 43 6.53 7.32 13.69
CA ASP A 43 5.37 7.01 14.52
C ASP A 43 5.45 7.67 15.90
N GLU A 44 4.30 7.97 16.49
CA GLU A 44 4.19 8.60 17.81
C GLU A 44 4.87 7.83 18.94
N THR A 45 5.14 6.53 18.77
CA THR A 45 5.90 5.72 19.74
C THR A 45 7.36 6.10 19.82
N PHE A 46 7.88 6.83 18.84
CA PHE A 46 9.24 7.38 18.83
C PHE A 46 9.33 8.84 19.27
N ASP A 47 8.19 9.51 19.55
CA ASP A 47 8.16 10.90 20.02
C ASP A 47 8.26 10.96 21.54
N PRO A 48 9.35 11.51 22.11
CA PRO A 48 9.51 11.66 23.55
C PRO A 48 8.41 12.50 24.24
N ASN A 49 7.69 13.32 23.48
CA ASN A 49 6.59 14.15 23.98
C ASN A 49 5.23 13.45 23.87
N SER A 50 5.16 12.31 23.21
CA SER A 50 3.92 11.54 23.05
C SER A 50 3.61 10.71 24.29
N PRO A 51 2.33 10.62 24.72
CA PRO A 51 1.91 9.64 25.72
C PRO A 51 2.16 8.18 25.33
N ALA A 52 2.32 7.92 24.02
CA ALA A 52 2.58 6.59 23.46
C ALA A 52 4.08 6.27 23.36
N PHE A 53 4.96 7.17 23.82
CA PHE A 53 6.41 7.02 23.70
C PHE A 53 6.92 5.71 24.31
N ASP A 54 7.63 4.93 23.50
CA ASP A 54 8.27 3.69 23.92
C ASP A 54 9.77 3.93 24.17
N SER A 55 10.09 4.33 25.39
CA SER A 55 11.46 4.64 25.80
C SER A 55 12.41 3.43 25.79
N GLU A 56 11.90 2.21 25.77
CA GLU A 56 12.72 1.00 25.74
C GLU A 56 13.23 0.70 24.32
N ASN A 57 12.37 0.94 23.32
CA ASN A 57 12.67 0.64 21.92
C ASN A 57 13.04 1.87 21.07
N ALA A 58 12.91 3.08 21.61
CA ALA A 58 13.18 4.34 20.92
C ALA A 58 14.24 5.23 21.61
N PRO A 59 15.38 4.70 22.03
CA PRO A 59 16.40 5.53 22.68
C PRO A 59 17.05 6.48 21.65
N ASN A 60 17.16 7.76 22.02
CA ASN A 60 17.93 8.78 21.27
C ASN A 60 17.47 9.05 19.84
N TYR A 61 16.19 8.91 19.53
CA TYR A 61 15.65 9.25 18.23
C TYR A 61 15.36 10.75 18.11
N ASN A 62 15.71 11.33 16.96
CA ASN A 62 15.28 12.69 16.59
C ASN A 62 14.12 12.58 15.60
N ILE A 63 12.91 12.41 16.12
CA ILE A 63 11.71 12.22 15.31
C ILE A 63 11.42 13.45 14.42
N GLU A 64 11.72 14.66 14.86
CA GLU A 64 11.50 15.88 14.09
C GLU A 64 12.36 15.89 12.81
N GLU A 65 13.61 15.44 12.91
CA GLU A 65 14.49 15.32 11.74
C GLU A 65 14.00 14.26 10.77
N ASP A 66 13.55 13.11 11.27
CA ASP A 66 12.99 12.03 10.44
C ASP A 66 11.68 12.45 9.76
N ILE A 67 10.80 13.17 10.45
CA ILE A 67 9.58 13.76 9.88
C ILE A 67 9.92 14.71 8.72
N GLU A 68 10.89 15.60 8.89
CA GLU A 68 11.27 16.55 7.85
C GLU A 68 11.92 15.86 6.63
N ARG A 69 12.72 14.84 6.86
CA ARG A 69 13.29 13.99 5.80
C ARG A 69 12.19 13.29 5.01
N VAL A 70 11.21 12.71 5.70
CA VAL A 70 10.07 12.03 5.04
C VAL A 70 9.25 13.02 4.22
N ARG A 71 8.93 14.21 4.74
CA ARG A 71 8.21 15.24 3.98
C ARG A 71 8.95 15.65 2.71
N THR A 72 10.27 15.81 2.80
CA THR A 72 11.12 16.11 1.64
C THR A 72 11.06 14.96 0.63
N LEU A 73 11.17 13.73 1.10
CA LEU A 73 11.16 12.54 0.25
C LEU A 73 9.80 12.30 -0.40
N THR A 74 8.70 12.42 0.34
CA THR A 74 7.34 12.23 -0.21
C THR A 74 7.02 13.30 -1.26
N SER A 75 7.45 14.54 -1.04
CA SER A 75 7.32 15.62 -2.01
C SER A 75 8.12 15.35 -3.29
N ALA A 76 9.35 14.86 -3.17
CA ALA A 76 10.16 14.49 -4.32
C ALA A 76 9.58 13.31 -5.10
N LEU A 77 9.09 12.28 -4.41
CA LEU A 77 8.43 11.13 -5.02
C LEU A 77 7.15 11.53 -5.77
N LYS A 78 6.32 12.41 -5.17
CA LYS A 78 5.13 12.93 -5.85
C LYS A 78 5.48 13.67 -7.13
N GLN A 79 6.49 14.53 -7.10
CA GLN A 79 6.98 15.24 -8.28
C GLN A 79 7.55 14.30 -9.35
N ALA A 80 8.12 13.17 -8.93
CA ALA A 80 8.62 12.14 -9.83
C ALA A 80 7.54 11.23 -10.42
N GLY A 81 6.25 11.41 -10.09
CA GLY A 81 5.11 10.65 -10.63
C GLY A 81 4.67 9.47 -9.77
N TYR A 82 5.08 9.40 -8.51
CA TYR A 82 4.58 8.41 -7.56
C TYR A 82 3.36 8.95 -6.80
N GLU A 83 2.41 8.06 -6.54
CA GLU A 83 1.25 8.32 -5.68
C GLU A 83 1.39 7.58 -4.35
N PHE A 84 0.60 8.00 -3.36
CA PHE A 84 0.59 7.36 -2.05
C PHE A 84 -0.79 6.78 -1.75
N ALA A 85 -0.80 5.67 -1.00
CA ALA A 85 -2.01 5.04 -0.52
C ALA A 85 -1.89 4.68 0.97
N SER A 86 -3.00 4.71 1.68
CA SER A 86 -3.08 4.08 3.00
C SER A 86 -3.06 2.57 2.86
N HIS A 87 -2.25 1.93 3.71
CA HIS A 87 -2.30 0.47 3.92
C HIS A 87 -2.63 0.15 5.39
N SER A 88 -3.50 0.96 5.99
CA SER A 88 -3.81 1.04 7.42
C SER A 88 -2.60 1.40 8.30
N TRP A 89 -2.84 1.88 9.53
CA TRP A 89 -1.72 2.15 10.44
C TRP A 89 -1.07 0.83 10.89
N GLY A 90 -1.87 -0.12 11.40
CA GLY A 90 -1.43 -1.37 12.01
C GLY A 90 -1.55 -2.60 11.11
N HIS A 91 -1.67 -2.44 9.78
CA HIS A 91 -1.87 -3.55 8.83
C HIS A 91 -3.04 -4.47 9.23
N ILE A 92 -4.20 -3.88 9.59
CA ILE A 92 -5.37 -4.62 10.06
C ILE A 92 -6.25 -5.16 8.91
N SER A 93 -7.02 -6.21 9.20
CA SER A 93 -8.02 -6.74 8.25
C SER A 93 -9.32 -5.95 8.34
N PHE A 94 -9.65 -5.15 7.36
CA PHE A 94 -10.89 -4.37 7.29
C PHE A 94 -12.16 -5.26 7.23
N LYS A 95 -12.03 -6.45 6.68
CA LYS A 95 -13.14 -7.42 6.62
C LYS A 95 -13.59 -7.88 8.00
N SER A 96 -12.63 -8.24 8.87
CA SER A 96 -12.92 -8.91 10.15
C SER A 96 -12.96 -7.97 11.35
N ARG A 97 -12.46 -6.74 11.22
CA ARG A 97 -12.44 -5.75 12.31
C ARG A 97 -13.78 -5.02 12.40
N SER A 98 -14.12 -4.58 13.62
CA SER A 98 -15.27 -3.72 13.87
C SER A 98 -15.07 -2.32 13.23
N LEU A 99 -16.17 -1.58 13.07
CA LEU A 99 -16.10 -0.18 12.64
C LEU A 99 -15.22 0.66 13.57
N GLU A 100 -15.36 0.48 14.89
CA GLU A 100 -14.57 1.19 15.90
C GLU A 100 -13.06 0.91 15.76
N ASP A 101 -12.67 -0.34 15.50
CA ASP A 101 -11.26 -0.69 15.28
C ASP A 101 -10.72 -0.05 14.00
N ILE A 102 -11.54 -0.03 12.93
CA ILE A 102 -11.18 0.61 11.67
C ILE A 102 -11.03 2.12 11.83
N GLN A 103 -11.96 2.77 12.57
CA GLN A 103 -11.89 4.19 12.88
C GLN A 103 -10.60 4.52 13.63
N ARG A 104 -10.31 3.79 14.71
CA ARG A 104 -9.12 4.00 15.51
C ARG A 104 -7.81 3.83 14.71
N ASP A 105 -7.73 2.81 13.88
CA ASP A 105 -6.55 2.55 13.03
C ASP A 105 -6.39 3.60 11.95
N THR A 106 -7.48 3.94 11.25
CA THR A 106 -7.49 4.93 10.17
C THR A 106 -7.18 6.34 10.69
N ASP A 107 -7.81 6.75 11.80
CA ASP A 107 -7.52 8.05 12.42
C ASP A 107 -6.05 8.14 12.87
N LYS A 108 -5.50 7.02 13.35
CA LYS A 108 -4.08 6.94 13.70
C LYS A 108 -3.19 7.06 12.46
N TRP A 109 -3.55 6.40 11.36
CA TRP A 109 -2.85 6.54 10.08
C TRP A 109 -2.87 7.99 9.58
N ILE A 110 -4.02 8.64 9.61
CA ILE A 110 -4.17 10.04 9.17
C ILE A 110 -3.26 10.96 10.00
N ARG A 111 -3.22 10.77 11.33
CA ARG A 111 -2.37 11.57 12.21
C ARG A 111 -0.87 11.33 12.02
N ASN A 112 -0.45 10.06 11.88
CA ASN A 112 0.96 9.69 11.93
C ASN A 112 1.60 9.56 10.54
N VAL A 113 0.81 9.33 9.50
CA VAL A 113 1.29 9.17 8.12
C VAL A 113 0.74 10.28 7.21
N GLY A 114 -0.56 10.53 7.26
CA GLY A 114 -1.24 11.47 6.34
C GLY A 114 -0.60 12.86 6.33
N HIS A 115 -0.18 13.37 7.49
CA HIS A 115 0.46 14.70 7.60
C HIS A 115 1.87 14.77 7.01
N LEU A 116 2.48 13.64 6.67
CA LEU A 116 3.80 13.53 6.03
C LEU A 116 3.70 13.57 4.51
N LEU A 117 2.48 13.48 3.95
CA LEU A 117 2.24 13.48 2.53
C LEU A 117 2.01 14.90 2.00
N PRO A 118 2.39 15.20 0.75
CA PRO A 118 2.22 16.53 0.16
C PRO A 118 0.76 16.90 -0.12
N GLU A 119 -0.11 15.90 -0.22
CA GLU A 119 -1.54 16.04 -0.51
C GLU A 119 -2.36 15.04 0.32
N PRO A 120 -3.66 15.31 0.59
CA PRO A 120 -4.54 14.34 1.21
C PRO A 120 -4.60 13.03 0.40
N CYS A 121 -4.51 11.91 1.12
CA CYS A 121 -4.55 10.59 0.50
C CYS A 121 -5.99 10.11 0.37
N ASP A 122 -6.42 9.77 -0.84
CA ASP A 122 -7.75 9.27 -1.15
C ASP A 122 -7.78 7.80 -1.61
N ILE A 123 -6.61 7.12 -1.58
CA ILE A 123 -6.45 5.73 -1.98
C ILE A 123 -6.28 4.85 -0.73
N LEU A 124 -7.12 3.82 -0.59
CA LEU A 124 -6.99 2.78 0.41
C LEU A 124 -6.66 1.43 -0.26
N ILE A 125 -5.52 0.88 0.09
CA ILE A 125 -5.11 -0.47 -0.31
C ILE A 125 -5.31 -1.40 0.89
N TYR A 126 -6.29 -2.31 0.79
CA TYR A 126 -6.62 -3.21 1.89
C TYR A 126 -5.48 -4.17 2.22
N PRO A 127 -5.02 -4.23 3.50
CA PRO A 127 -4.15 -5.30 3.97
C PRO A 127 -4.78 -6.66 3.72
N PHE A 128 -3.98 -7.65 3.35
CA PHE A 128 -4.43 -9.01 2.99
C PHE A 128 -5.44 -9.06 1.83
N GLY A 129 -5.74 -7.95 1.17
CA GLY A 129 -6.87 -7.84 0.25
C GLY A 129 -8.23 -7.97 0.93
N ALA A 130 -8.29 -7.82 2.26
CA ALA A 130 -9.45 -8.05 3.11
C ALA A 130 -10.43 -6.86 3.05
N ASP A 131 -11.18 -6.81 1.96
CA ASP A 131 -12.15 -5.79 1.60
C ASP A 131 -13.42 -5.84 2.46
N ILE A 132 -14.03 -4.69 2.72
CA ILE A 132 -15.23 -4.54 3.54
C ILE A 132 -16.52 -5.08 2.91
N GLY A 133 -16.57 -5.19 1.58
CA GLY A 133 -17.80 -5.56 0.84
C GLY A 133 -17.74 -6.90 0.13
N ASP A 134 -16.63 -7.61 0.19
CA ASP A 134 -16.38 -8.80 -0.65
C ASP A 134 -16.67 -8.47 -2.14
N TRP A 135 -17.67 -9.12 -2.76
CA TRP A 135 -18.09 -8.87 -4.13
C TRP A 135 -19.26 -7.88 -4.24
N ASN A 136 -19.84 -7.48 -3.11
CA ASN A 136 -20.98 -6.56 -3.12
C ASN A 136 -20.52 -5.11 -3.37
N PRO A 137 -21.28 -4.33 -4.13
CA PRO A 137 -21.07 -2.89 -4.22
C PRO A 137 -21.10 -2.21 -2.86
N TYR A 138 -20.28 -1.16 -2.71
CA TYR A 138 -20.39 -0.30 -1.52
C TYR A 138 -21.65 0.56 -1.63
N GLN A 139 -22.38 0.67 -0.53
CA GLN A 139 -23.60 1.47 -0.44
C GLN A 139 -23.67 2.14 0.92
N ALA A 140 -24.14 3.38 0.96
CA ALA A 140 -24.36 4.13 2.19
C ALA A 140 -25.28 3.34 3.15
N GLY A 141 -24.94 3.29 4.42
CA GLY A 141 -25.62 2.51 5.44
C GLY A 141 -25.40 1.01 5.40
N HIS A 142 -24.62 0.50 4.45
CA HIS A 142 -24.23 -0.91 4.34
C HIS A 142 -22.81 -1.14 4.88
N GLN A 143 -22.33 -2.40 4.80
CA GLN A 143 -21.01 -2.80 5.30
C GLN A 143 -20.76 -2.37 6.76
N GLU A 144 -21.80 -2.42 7.59
CA GLU A 144 -21.76 -2.02 9.02
C GLU A 144 -21.28 -0.56 9.23
N GLY A 145 -21.55 0.33 8.27
CA GLY A 145 -21.11 1.74 8.29
C GLY A 145 -19.63 1.97 7.98
N LYS A 146 -18.88 0.91 7.64
CA LYS A 146 -17.45 1.02 7.35
C LYS A 146 -17.18 1.88 6.11
N PHE A 147 -17.99 1.69 5.06
CA PHE A 147 -17.86 2.50 3.84
C PHE A 147 -18.16 3.97 4.12
N ASP A 148 -19.26 4.27 4.82
CA ASP A 148 -19.66 5.65 5.14
C ASP A 148 -18.55 6.39 5.90
N TYR A 149 -17.91 5.70 6.85
CA TYR A 149 -16.79 6.26 7.58
C TYR A 149 -15.58 6.51 6.67
N LEU A 150 -15.15 5.51 5.90
CA LEU A 150 -13.99 5.63 5.00
C LEU A 150 -14.20 6.74 3.95
N GLU A 151 -15.40 6.84 3.42
CA GLU A 151 -15.78 7.93 2.52
C GLU A 151 -15.72 9.30 3.22
N SER A 152 -16.20 9.39 4.47
CA SER A 152 -16.22 10.62 5.24
C SER A 152 -14.83 11.18 5.54
N VAL A 153 -13.83 10.31 5.67
CA VAL A 153 -12.42 10.70 5.88
C VAL A 153 -11.63 10.91 4.57
N GLY A 154 -12.30 10.79 3.42
CA GLY A 154 -11.76 11.21 2.12
C GLY A 154 -11.36 10.08 1.18
N PHE A 155 -11.43 8.81 1.55
CA PHE A 155 -11.10 7.73 0.63
C PHE A 155 -12.13 7.60 -0.50
N ARG A 156 -11.62 7.44 -1.72
CA ARG A 156 -12.39 7.30 -2.96
C ARG A 156 -11.98 6.10 -3.81
N TYR A 157 -10.72 5.71 -3.70
CA TYR A 157 -10.13 4.60 -4.46
C TYR A 157 -9.80 3.45 -3.53
N PHE A 158 -10.40 2.28 -3.79
CA PHE A 158 -10.29 1.10 -2.94
C PHE A 158 -9.67 -0.06 -3.71
N CYS A 159 -8.56 -0.61 -3.20
CA CYS A 159 -7.85 -1.68 -3.86
C CYS A 159 -7.79 -2.92 -2.97
N ASN A 160 -8.44 -3.98 -3.41
CA ASN A 160 -8.29 -5.31 -2.79
C ASN A 160 -7.33 -6.20 -3.60
N VAL A 161 -7.26 -7.48 -3.29
CA VAL A 161 -6.50 -8.47 -4.06
C VAL A 161 -7.45 -9.47 -4.68
N ASP A 162 -7.35 -9.65 -6.00
CA ASP A 162 -7.90 -10.81 -6.71
C ASP A 162 -6.73 -11.57 -7.35
N SER A 163 -6.61 -12.82 -7.02
CA SER A 163 -5.51 -13.64 -7.52
C SER A 163 -5.72 -14.18 -8.94
N LYS A 164 -6.87 -13.90 -9.55
CA LYS A 164 -7.24 -14.54 -10.83
C LYS A 164 -7.49 -13.56 -11.96
N ARG A 165 -8.15 -12.41 -11.68
CA ARG A 165 -8.58 -11.48 -12.73
C ARG A 165 -8.42 -10.03 -12.28
N ALA A 166 -8.08 -9.17 -13.21
CA ALA A 166 -8.25 -7.73 -13.02
C ALA A 166 -9.74 -7.38 -13.19
N TRP A 167 -10.29 -6.58 -12.27
CA TRP A 167 -11.65 -6.07 -12.34
C TRP A 167 -11.74 -4.69 -11.72
N MET A 168 -12.71 -3.93 -12.17
CA MET A 168 -13.06 -2.62 -11.63
C MET A 168 -14.55 -2.54 -11.38
N GLN A 169 -14.92 -1.78 -10.35
CA GLN A 169 -16.29 -1.45 -9.99
C GLN A 169 -16.38 0.05 -9.73
N TYR A 170 -17.33 0.68 -10.37
CA TYR A 170 -17.63 2.11 -10.20
C TYR A 170 -18.89 2.24 -9.34
N GLY A 171 -18.84 3.09 -8.31
CA GLY A 171 -19.98 3.62 -7.60
C GLY A 171 -20.13 5.12 -7.88
N ASP A 172 -21.12 5.76 -7.24
CA ASP A 172 -21.37 7.19 -7.43
C ASP A 172 -20.18 8.04 -6.93
N ASN A 173 -19.55 7.63 -5.82
CA ASN A 173 -18.51 8.37 -5.13
C ASN A 173 -17.20 7.57 -4.96
N TYR A 174 -17.06 6.41 -5.58
CA TYR A 174 -15.87 5.57 -5.43
C TYR A 174 -15.52 4.79 -6.68
N LEU A 175 -14.26 4.43 -6.77
CA LEU A 175 -13.74 3.38 -7.64
C LEU A 175 -13.13 2.28 -6.79
N ARG A 176 -13.43 1.04 -7.11
CA ARG A 176 -12.89 -0.14 -6.45
C ARG A 176 -12.27 -1.07 -7.49
N GLN A 177 -11.10 -1.63 -7.19
CA GLN A 177 -10.42 -2.53 -8.12
C GLN A 177 -9.72 -3.68 -7.42
N GLY A 178 -9.62 -4.82 -8.12
CA GLY A 178 -8.82 -5.97 -7.73
C GLY A 178 -7.38 -5.84 -8.23
N ARG A 179 -6.40 -5.90 -7.32
CA ARG A 179 -4.98 -6.01 -7.65
C ARG A 179 -4.60 -7.47 -7.84
N ARG A 180 -3.59 -7.72 -8.64
CA ARG A 180 -2.99 -9.06 -8.79
C ARG A 180 -1.59 -9.05 -8.20
N ASN A 181 -1.29 -10.05 -7.39
CA ASN A 181 0.05 -10.20 -6.84
C ASN A 181 1.00 -10.66 -7.94
N LEU A 182 2.08 -9.90 -8.13
CA LEU A 182 3.20 -10.24 -8.97
C LEU A 182 4.44 -10.30 -8.07
N ASP A 183 4.62 -11.40 -7.39
CA ASP A 183 5.68 -11.66 -6.43
C ASP A 183 6.41 -12.97 -6.74
N GLY A 184 7.53 -13.23 -6.07
CA GLY A 184 8.36 -14.40 -6.30
C GLY A 184 7.62 -15.73 -6.06
N TYR A 185 6.68 -15.76 -5.11
CA TYR A 185 5.91 -16.96 -4.82
C TYR A 185 4.90 -17.23 -5.96
N ARG A 186 4.19 -16.23 -6.44
CA ARG A 186 3.23 -16.35 -7.56
C ARG A 186 3.92 -16.72 -8.88
N LEU A 187 5.11 -16.15 -9.11
CA LEU A 187 5.96 -16.55 -10.24
C LEU A 187 6.36 -18.02 -10.13
N PHE A 188 6.80 -18.47 -8.94
CA PHE A 188 7.17 -19.85 -8.71
C PHE A 188 5.98 -20.82 -8.85
N GLU A 189 4.80 -20.52 -8.29
CA GLU A 189 3.59 -21.33 -8.47
C GLU A 189 3.25 -21.51 -9.95
N SER A 190 3.31 -20.43 -10.73
CA SER A 190 2.99 -20.46 -12.17
C SER A 190 4.09 -21.18 -12.98
N TYR A 191 5.37 -20.97 -12.65
CA TYR A 191 6.50 -21.65 -13.29
C TYR A 191 6.48 -23.15 -13.06
N SER A 192 6.21 -23.56 -11.83
CA SER A 192 6.13 -24.98 -11.43
C SER A 192 4.81 -25.66 -11.75
N GLU A 193 3.90 -24.96 -12.44
CA GLU A 193 2.58 -25.47 -12.86
C GLU A 193 1.68 -25.89 -11.68
N ARG A 194 1.98 -25.43 -10.45
CA ARG A 194 1.14 -25.65 -9.26
C ARG A 194 -0.17 -24.89 -9.32
N ALA A 195 -0.13 -23.67 -9.86
CA ALA A 195 -1.32 -22.85 -10.10
C ALA A 195 -1.07 -21.85 -11.23
N ASP A 196 -1.97 -21.79 -12.19
CA ASP A 196 -1.94 -20.74 -13.21
C ASP A 196 -2.51 -19.43 -12.65
N ARG A 197 -1.61 -18.51 -12.34
CA ARG A 197 -1.94 -17.20 -11.77
C ARG A 197 -1.64 -16.04 -12.70
N LEU A 198 -0.76 -16.22 -13.67
CA LEU A 198 -0.13 -15.12 -14.39
C LEU A 198 -0.09 -15.29 -15.92
N SER A 199 -0.50 -16.44 -16.47
CA SER A 199 -0.35 -16.76 -17.90
C SER A 199 -1.10 -15.80 -18.85
N ASP A 200 -2.12 -15.12 -18.34
CA ASP A 200 -2.87 -14.10 -19.09
C ASP A 200 -2.18 -12.72 -19.10
N ILE A 201 -1.12 -12.53 -18.29
CA ILE A 201 -0.39 -11.27 -18.19
C ILE A 201 1.02 -11.42 -18.77
N ILE A 202 1.70 -12.51 -18.41
CA ILE A 202 3.12 -12.73 -18.74
C ILE A 202 3.41 -14.20 -19.09
N ASP A 203 4.43 -14.41 -19.91
CA ASP A 203 5.01 -15.74 -20.13
C ASP A 203 6.02 -15.99 -18.99
N VAL A 204 5.54 -16.63 -17.93
CA VAL A 204 6.35 -16.87 -16.71
C VAL A 204 7.62 -17.68 -17.01
N LYS A 205 7.59 -18.58 -17.99
CA LYS A 205 8.78 -19.41 -18.36
C LYS A 205 9.93 -18.56 -18.93
N LYS A 206 9.64 -17.37 -19.45
CA LYS A 206 10.65 -16.43 -19.96
C LYS A 206 11.22 -15.48 -18.92
N VAL A 207 10.46 -15.20 -17.84
CA VAL A 207 10.83 -14.18 -16.86
C VAL A 207 11.23 -14.75 -15.50
N PHE A 208 10.93 -16.03 -15.23
CA PHE A 208 11.27 -16.64 -13.95
C PHE A 208 12.78 -16.91 -13.88
N ASP A 209 13.40 -16.38 -12.85
CA ASP A 209 14.81 -16.61 -12.55
C ASP A 209 15.00 -17.95 -11.84
N THR A 210 15.54 -18.93 -12.56
CA THR A 210 15.77 -20.30 -12.06
C THR A 210 16.93 -20.43 -11.07
N GLU A 211 17.77 -19.39 -10.97
CA GLU A 211 18.87 -19.34 -10.00
C GLU A 211 18.38 -18.94 -8.60
N ARG A 212 17.15 -18.42 -8.49
CA ARG A 212 16.55 -18.09 -7.20
C ARG A 212 16.27 -19.34 -6.37
N PRO A 213 16.50 -19.26 -5.04
CA PRO A 213 16.05 -20.29 -4.13
C PRO A 213 14.55 -20.52 -4.25
N THR A 214 14.11 -21.76 -4.13
CA THR A 214 12.68 -22.09 -4.03
C THR A 214 12.06 -21.34 -2.84
N PRO A 215 10.91 -20.66 -3.04
CA PRO A 215 10.22 -20.03 -1.92
C PRO A 215 9.87 -21.05 -0.84
N VAL A 216 9.98 -20.63 0.41
CA VAL A 216 9.54 -21.44 1.55
C VAL A 216 8.01 -21.46 1.53
N ASP A 217 7.43 -22.66 1.59
CA ASP A 217 5.99 -22.81 1.75
C ASP A 217 5.61 -22.29 3.15
N TRP A 218 4.69 -21.34 3.21
CA TRP A 218 4.09 -20.88 4.45
C TRP A 218 2.98 -21.90 4.81
N GLU A 219 3.24 -22.74 5.78
CA GLU A 219 2.21 -23.59 6.40
C GLU A 219 1.34 -22.80 7.37
#